data_762a7d86538ea233fcd6801e625277bc
#
_entry.id   762a7d86538ea233fcd6801e625277bc
#
_cell.length_a   1.000
_cell.length_b   1.000
_cell.length_c   1.000
_cell.angle_alpha   90.00
_cell.angle_beta   90.00
_cell.angle_gamma   90.00
#
_symmetry.space_group_name_H-M   'P 1'
#
loop_
_entity.id
_entity.type
_entity.pdbx_description
1 polymer ?
#
loop_
_entity_poly.entity_id
_entity_poly.type
_entity_poly.pdbx_seq_one_letter_code
_entity_poly.pdbx_strand_id
1 'polypeptide(L)'
;MKVIIYSKEGCQYCDHAVTLCESENLEYEKVMIDKEELKKLCDGSVITYPQIFIDGRRIGTYFDFQDYIEEEYEPILAPTLNRFTVFPLKYPELWELYKKAQMSNWTAEEVDLSKDLDDWKTLNDNEQKFIKYILAFFAGSDGIVFENINNNFADEVQISEARSFYAYQSHNEMVHGETYSKLIDKYIKDGAEKKQLFEAIQTVPCIERKANWALKWFNKDRPFAERLLAFACVEGIFFSGSFCAIFWLKKRGLMPGLC
;
A
#
# COMPACT_ATOMS: atom_id res chain seq x y z
N MET A 1 -18.57 3.21 9.91
CA MET A 1 -19.70 2.70 9.10
C MET A 1 -20.80 2.27 10.06
N LYS A 2 -22.00 2.86 9.95
CA LYS A 2 -23.16 2.47 10.76
C LYS A 2 -24.19 1.81 9.85
N VAL A 3 -24.53 0.55 10.14
CA VAL A 3 -25.55 -0.23 9.40
C VAL A 3 -26.88 -0.10 10.12
N ILE A 4 -27.94 0.26 9.41
CA ILE A 4 -29.30 0.25 9.92
C ILE A 4 -30.10 -0.82 9.20
N ILE A 5 -30.65 -1.78 9.95
CA ILE A 5 -31.43 -2.90 9.44
C ILE A 5 -32.90 -2.67 9.79
N TYR A 6 -33.68 -2.20 8.85
CA TYR A 6 -35.13 -2.07 9.01
C TYR A 6 -35.79 -3.44 8.89
N SER A 7 -36.44 -3.86 9.97
CA SER A 7 -36.86 -5.23 10.22
C SER A 7 -38.34 -5.34 10.57
N LYS A 8 -38.87 -6.55 10.51
CA LYS A 8 -40.16 -6.93 11.08
C LYS A 8 -40.02 -8.18 11.94
N GLU A 9 -41.04 -8.50 12.73
CA GLU A 9 -41.07 -9.71 13.54
C GLU A 9 -41.06 -10.99 12.67
N GLY A 10 -40.30 -12.01 13.09
CA GLY A 10 -40.18 -13.30 12.38
C GLY A 10 -39.50 -13.25 11.02
N CYS A 11 -38.63 -12.29 10.78
CA CYS A 11 -37.93 -12.12 9.50
C CYS A 11 -36.57 -12.82 9.51
N GLN A 12 -36.47 -13.98 8.90
CA GLN A 12 -35.25 -14.79 8.81
C GLN A 12 -34.09 -14.03 8.15
N TYR A 13 -34.32 -13.35 7.03
CA TYR A 13 -33.27 -12.58 6.34
C TYR A 13 -32.82 -11.35 7.12
N CYS A 14 -33.68 -10.82 8.02
CA CYS A 14 -33.26 -9.77 8.93
C CYS A 14 -32.28 -10.31 9.99
N ASP A 15 -32.47 -11.55 10.42
CA ASP A 15 -31.55 -12.20 11.37
C ASP A 15 -30.24 -12.59 10.67
N HIS A 16 -30.30 -13.01 9.41
CA HIS A 16 -29.08 -13.22 8.61
C HIS A 16 -28.28 -11.93 8.42
N ALA A 17 -28.95 -10.80 8.21
CA ALA A 17 -28.27 -9.50 8.11
C ALA A 17 -27.58 -9.10 9.42
N VAL A 18 -28.20 -9.40 10.56
CA VAL A 18 -27.57 -9.20 11.89
C VAL A 18 -26.34 -10.10 12.02
N THR A 19 -26.49 -11.40 11.71
CA THR A 19 -25.35 -12.35 11.77
C THR A 19 -24.19 -11.91 10.87
N LEU A 20 -24.47 -11.39 9.67
CA LEU A 20 -23.45 -10.85 8.78
C LEU A 20 -22.76 -9.64 9.38
N CYS A 21 -23.50 -8.70 9.98
CA CYS A 21 -22.88 -7.58 10.69
C CYS A 21 -21.97 -8.03 11.84
N GLU A 22 -22.38 -9.05 12.59
CA GLU A 22 -21.60 -9.62 13.70
C GLU A 22 -20.34 -10.31 13.20
N SER A 23 -20.42 -11.11 12.13
CA SER A 23 -19.25 -11.79 11.54
C SER A 23 -18.22 -10.82 10.99
N GLU A 24 -18.67 -9.73 10.37
CA GLU A 24 -17.81 -8.67 9.82
C GLU A 24 -17.46 -7.58 10.85
N ASN A 25 -17.87 -7.77 12.11
CA ASN A 25 -17.63 -6.83 13.21
C ASN A 25 -18.10 -5.39 12.90
N LEU A 26 -19.25 -5.26 12.26
CA LEU A 26 -19.86 -4.00 11.87
C LEU A 26 -20.75 -3.45 13.00
N GLU A 27 -20.71 -2.13 13.21
CA GLU A 27 -21.67 -1.46 14.08
C GLU A 27 -23.04 -1.42 13.40
N TYR A 28 -24.07 -1.99 14.04
CA TYR A 28 -25.40 -2.03 13.48
C TYR A 28 -26.50 -1.64 14.48
N GLU A 29 -27.63 -1.22 13.92
CA GLU A 29 -28.88 -0.96 14.64
C GLU A 29 -30.02 -1.68 13.94
N LYS A 30 -30.73 -2.56 14.65
CA LYS A 30 -31.93 -3.24 14.15
C LYS A 30 -33.17 -2.46 14.56
N VAL A 31 -33.89 -1.89 13.58
CA VAL A 31 -35.06 -1.04 13.78
C VAL A 31 -36.33 -1.78 13.34
N MET A 32 -37.28 -1.96 14.26
CA MET A 32 -38.56 -2.55 13.92
C MET A 32 -39.46 -1.47 13.32
N ILE A 33 -40.01 -1.71 12.13
CA ILE A 33 -40.77 -0.73 11.37
C ILE A 33 -41.95 -1.42 10.63
N ASP A 34 -43.09 -0.75 10.53
CA ASP A 34 -44.19 -1.26 9.72
C ASP A 34 -43.96 -1.02 8.20
N LYS A 35 -44.79 -1.70 7.39
CA LYS A 35 -44.62 -1.66 5.94
C LYS A 35 -44.91 -0.30 5.31
N GLU A 36 -45.83 0.48 5.87
CA GLU A 36 -46.21 1.80 5.33
C GLU A 36 -45.16 2.86 5.68
N GLU A 37 -44.57 2.80 6.85
CA GLU A 37 -43.47 3.67 7.26
C GLU A 37 -42.21 3.34 6.44
N LEU A 38 -41.91 2.05 6.27
CA LEU A 38 -40.78 1.60 5.45
C LEU A 38 -40.91 2.04 3.98
N LYS A 39 -42.13 1.98 3.44
CA LYS A 39 -42.44 2.48 2.10
C LYS A 39 -42.12 3.96 1.92
N LYS A 40 -42.47 4.78 2.91
CA LYS A 40 -42.15 6.22 2.88
C LYS A 40 -40.62 6.44 2.89
N LEU A 41 -39.92 5.66 3.69
CA LEU A 41 -38.46 5.73 3.79
C LEU A 41 -37.75 5.32 2.47
N CYS A 42 -38.39 4.48 1.68
CA CYS A 42 -37.81 3.91 0.45
C CYS A 42 -38.48 4.45 -0.83
N ASP A 43 -38.99 5.67 -0.80
CA ASP A 43 -39.59 6.38 -1.96
C ASP A 43 -40.69 5.62 -2.69
N GLY A 44 -41.50 4.85 -1.94
CA GLY A 44 -42.63 4.09 -2.47
C GLY A 44 -42.34 2.85 -3.28
N SER A 45 -41.06 2.49 -3.46
CA SER A 45 -40.65 1.27 -4.17
C SER A 45 -41.13 0.00 -3.44
N VAL A 46 -41.24 -1.09 -4.16
CA VAL A 46 -41.66 -2.41 -3.61
C VAL A 46 -40.75 -2.81 -2.48
N ILE A 47 -41.35 -3.24 -1.37
CA ILE A 47 -40.62 -3.37 -0.13
C ILE A 47 -40.75 -4.75 0.46
N THR A 48 -39.59 -5.38 0.54
CA THR A 48 -39.34 -6.59 1.29
C THR A 48 -38.54 -6.26 2.54
N TYR A 49 -38.47 -7.19 3.49
CA TYR A 49 -37.62 -7.07 4.66
C TYR A 49 -36.45 -8.08 4.54
N PRO A 50 -35.27 -7.69 5.04
CA PRO A 50 -34.90 -6.36 5.54
C PRO A 50 -34.79 -5.31 4.44
N GLN A 51 -34.79 -4.04 4.85
CA GLN A 51 -34.17 -2.96 4.07
C GLN A 51 -32.99 -2.42 4.87
N ILE A 52 -31.84 -2.34 4.21
CA ILE A 52 -30.58 -2.05 4.85
C ILE A 52 -30.03 -0.72 4.34
N PHE A 53 -29.56 0.09 5.26
CA PHE A 53 -28.96 1.40 5.00
C PHE A 53 -27.56 1.43 5.63
N ILE A 54 -26.61 2.04 4.94
CA ILE A 54 -25.25 2.26 5.40
C ILE A 54 -24.97 3.76 5.34
N ASP A 55 -24.67 4.36 6.49
CA ASP A 55 -24.38 5.80 6.62
C ASP A 55 -25.43 6.69 5.93
N GLY A 56 -26.72 6.29 6.01
CA GLY A 56 -27.86 6.98 5.44
C GLY A 56 -28.15 6.65 3.95
N ARG A 57 -27.29 5.92 3.26
CA ARG A 57 -27.52 5.43 1.90
C ARG A 57 -28.26 4.10 1.96
N ARG A 58 -29.35 3.98 1.21
CA ARG A 58 -30.04 2.70 1.04
C ARG A 58 -29.19 1.74 0.20
N ILE A 59 -28.94 0.56 0.72
CA ILE A 59 -28.28 -0.54 0.02
C ILE A 59 -29.33 -1.45 -0.64
N GLY A 60 -30.35 -1.89 0.12
CA GLY A 60 -31.42 -2.75 -0.41
C GLY A 60 -31.81 -3.86 0.54
N THR A 61 -31.96 -5.05 0.01
CA THR A 61 -32.29 -6.28 0.72
C THR A 61 -31.09 -6.91 1.43
N TYR A 62 -31.28 -8.08 2.06
CA TYR A 62 -30.17 -8.88 2.60
C TYR A 62 -29.15 -9.27 1.51
N PHE A 63 -29.61 -9.66 0.32
CA PHE A 63 -28.73 -10.09 -0.76
C PHE A 63 -27.92 -8.90 -1.31
N ASP A 64 -28.54 -7.75 -1.50
CA ASP A 64 -27.84 -6.54 -1.92
C ASP A 64 -26.77 -6.12 -0.88
N PHE A 65 -27.04 -6.35 0.40
CA PHE A 65 -26.10 -6.09 1.48
C PHE A 65 -24.95 -7.12 1.51
N GLN A 66 -25.26 -8.39 1.26
CA GLN A 66 -24.23 -9.43 1.14
C GLN A 66 -23.29 -9.12 -0.02
N ASP A 67 -23.83 -8.83 -1.20
CA ASP A 67 -23.02 -8.44 -2.36
C ASP A 67 -22.19 -7.20 -2.08
N TYR A 68 -22.78 -6.19 -1.42
CA TYR A 68 -22.05 -4.98 -1.00
C TYR A 68 -20.87 -5.30 -0.07
N ILE A 69 -21.06 -6.18 0.92
CA ILE A 69 -19.98 -6.58 1.84
C ILE A 69 -18.90 -7.39 1.10
N GLU A 70 -19.28 -8.26 0.19
CA GLU A 70 -18.34 -9.10 -0.56
C GLU A 70 -17.57 -8.30 -1.64
N GLU A 71 -18.22 -7.35 -2.30
CA GLU A 71 -17.66 -6.65 -3.46
C GLU A 71 -17.13 -5.23 -3.17
N GLU A 72 -17.79 -4.49 -2.30
CA GLU A 72 -17.49 -3.06 -2.07
C GLU A 72 -16.91 -2.76 -0.67
N TYR A 73 -17.09 -3.66 0.31
CA TYR A 73 -16.65 -3.38 1.67
C TYR A 73 -15.21 -3.80 1.93
N GLU A 74 -14.36 -2.82 2.05
CA GLU A 74 -12.96 -2.98 2.45
C GLU A 74 -12.79 -2.45 3.90
N PRO A 75 -12.69 -3.34 4.91
CA PRO A 75 -12.60 -2.92 6.32
C PRO A 75 -11.49 -1.91 6.61
N ILE A 76 -10.37 -2.02 5.88
CA ILE A 76 -9.22 -1.14 6.02
C ILE A 76 -9.50 0.29 5.53
N LEU A 77 -10.48 0.46 4.63
CA LEU A 77 -10.88 1.73 4.05
C LEU A 77 -12.14 2.32 4.71
N ALA A 78 -12.80 1.57 5.59
CA ALA A 78 -14.04 2.00 6.22
C ALA A 78 -13.82 3.25 7.09
N PRO A 79 -14.55 4.35 6.85
CA PRO A 79 -14.41 5.58 7.60
C PRO A 79 -14.55 5.36 9.11
N THR A 80 -13.64 5.89 9.89
CA THR A 80 -13.68 5.80 11.35
C THR A 80 -13.05 7.03 11.99
N LEU A 81 -13.62 7.51 13.10
CA LEU A 81 -13.01 8.55 13.91
C LEU A 81 -11.76 8.07 14.66
N ASN A 82 -11.62 6.76 14.86
CA ASN A 82 -10.44 6.16 15.50
C ASN A 82 -9.15 6.32 14.66
N ARG A 83 -9.27 6.72 13.39
CA ARG A 83 -8.09 7.06 12.55
C ARG A 83 -7.20 8.15 13.15
N PHE A 84 -7.72 8.97 14.04
CA PHE A 84 -7.00 10.08 14.67
C PHE A 84 -6.30 9.70 15.97
N THR A 85 -6.55 8.51 16.49
CA THR A 85 -5.97 8.00 17.74
C THR A 85 -5.45 6.59 17.54
N VAL A 86 -4.30 6.27 18.14
CA VAL A 86 -3.70 4.93 18.03
C VAL A 86 -4.31 3.97 19.02
N PHE A 87 -4.65 4.44 20.21
CA PHE A 87 -5.15 3.60 21.30
C PHE A 87 -6.63 3.86 21.60
N PRO A 88 -7.38 2.81 21.95
CA PRO A 88 -6.95 1.41 22.08
C PRO A 88 -6.67 0.75 20.72
N LEU A 89 -5.70 -0.19 20.68
CA LEU A 89 -5.37 -0.92 19.45
C LEU A 89 -6.53 -1.84 19.05
N LYS A 90 -6.94 -1.73 17.79
CA LYS A 90 -7.93 -2.64 17.17
C LYS A 90 -7.23 -3.84 16.49
N TYR A 91 -6.05 -3.61 15.92
CA TYR A 91 -5.25 -4.60 15.21
C TYR A 91 -3.81 -4.65 15.77
N PRO A 92 -3.61 -5.32 16.92
CA PRO A 92 -2.30 -5.39 17.57
C PRO A 92 -1.19 -5.95 16.67
N GLU A 93 -1.52 -6.88 15.78
CA GLU A 93 -0.56 -7.51 14.87
C GLU A 93 0.03 -6.48 13.88
N LEU A 94 -0.79 -5.56 13.35
CA LEU A 94 -0.32 -4.48 12.49
C LEU A 94 0.57 -3.51 13.25
N TRP A 95 0.22 -3.23 14.51
CA TRP A 95 1.04 -2.41 15.37
C TRP A 95 2.40 -3.05 15.68
N GLU A 96 2.43 -4.36 15.93
CA GLU A 96 3.69 -5.10 16.12
C GLU A 96 4.57 -5.06 14.87
N LEU A 97 4.01 -5.20 13.67
CA LEU A 97 4.75 -5.05 12.42
C LEU A 97 5.35 -3.66 12.27
N TYR A 98 4.57 -2.62 12.56
CA TYR A 98 5.09 -1.25 12.59
C TYR A 98 6.25 -1.09 13.59
N LYS A 99 6.12 -1.63 14.80
CA LYS A 99 7.19 -1.55 15.83
C LYS A 99 8.43 -2.33 15.41
N LYS A 100 8.29 -3.49 14.77
CA LYS A 100 9.42 -4.25 14.21
C LYS A 100 10.13 -3.46 13.09
N ALA A 101 9.36 -2.86 12.17
CA ALA A 101 9.92 -2.01 11.13
C ALA A 101 10.68 -0.81 11.73
N GLN A 102 10.09 -0.15 12.74
CA GLN A 102 10.72 0.97 13.42
C GLN A 102 12.04 0.61 14.13
N MET A 103 12.17 -0.63 14.63
CA MET A 103 13.42 -1.11 15.24
C MET A 103 14.55 -1.33 14.23
N SER A 104 14.25 -1.46 12.94
CA SER A 104 15.23 -1.57 11.86
C SER A 104 15.57 -0.22 11.21
N ASN A 105 15.21 0.89 11.85
CA ASN A 105 15.50 2.22 11.32
C ASN A 105 17.00 2.46 11.19
N TRP A 106 17.38 3.09 10.08
CA TRP A 106 18.74 3.50 9.76
C TRP A 106 18.72 4.81 8.97
N THR A 107 19.87 5.42 8.79
CA THR A 107 20.02 6.66 8.01
C THR A 107 21.09 6.51 6.94
N ALA A 108 20.98 7.31 5.89
CA ALA A 108 21.95 7.28 4.78
C ALA A 108 23.38 7.67 5.25
N GLU A 109 23.53 8.33 6.37
CA GLU A 109 24.83 8.68 6.98
C GLU A 109 25.54 7.50 7.64
N GLU A 110 24.81 6.45 8.00
CA GLU A 110 25.37 5.24 8.60
C GLU A 110 26.08 4.35 7.59
N VAL A 111 25.84 4.58 6.27
CA VAL A 111 26.44 3.80 5.19
C VAL A 111 27.87 4.27 4.92
N ASP A 112 28.86 3.47 5.31
CA ASP A 112 30.27 3.76 5.06
C ASP A 112 30.69 3.36 3.64
N LEU A 113 30.84 4.35 2.76
CA LEU A 113 31.28 4.19 1.37
C LEU A 113 32.80 4.38 1.19
N SER A 114 33.60 4.40 2.26
CA SER A 114 35.03 4.74 2.19
C SER A 114 35.83 3.75 1.35
N LYS A 115 35.50 2.46 1.40
CA LYS A 115 36.18 1.39 0.66
C LYS A 115 35.63 1.18 -0.75
N ASP A 116 34.42 1.55 -1.00
CA ASP A 116 33.71 1.23 -2.24
C ASP A 116 34.34 1.85 -3.49
N LEU A 117 34.94 3.03 -3.37
CA LEU A 117 35.60 3.67 -4.53
C LEU A 117 36.83 2.92 -5.03
N ASP A 118 37.56 2.26 -4.16
CA ASP A 118 38.72 1.47 -4.58
C ASP A 118 38.25 0.16 -5.20
N ASP A 119 37.26 -0.49 -4.64
CA ASP A 119 36.63 -1.67 -5.23
C ASP A 119 35.99 -1.33 -6.59
N TRP A 120 35.30 -0.20 -6.71
CA TRP A 120 34.71 0.28 -7.96
C TRP A 120 35.70 0.35 -9.10
N LYS A 121 36.94 0.82 -8.85
CA LYS A 121 37.99 0.89 -9.85
C LYS A 121 38.50 -0.50 -10.33
N THR A 122 38.27 -1.54 -9.54
CA THR A 122 38.64 -2.91 -9.88
C THR A 122 37.61 -3.62 -10.76
N LEU A 123 36.40 -3.12 -10.81
CA LEU A 123 35.33 -3.63 -11.67
C LEU A 123 35.60 -3.28 -13.12
N ASN A 124 35.37 -4.23 -14.03
CA ASN A 124 35.43 -3.95 -15.45
C ASN A 124 34.25 -3.12 -15.95
N ASP A 125 34.36 -2.57 -17.17
CA ASP A 125 33.36 -1.65 -17.73
C ASP A 125 31.94 -2.25 -17.77
N ASN A 126 31.80 -3.55 -18.03
CA ASN A 126 30.50 -4.22 -18.07
C ASN A 126 29.89 -4.37 -16.66
N GLU A 127 30.73 -4.69 -15.68
CA GLU A 127 30.29 -4.75 -14.27
C GLU A 127 29.84 -3.37 -13.76
N GLN A 128 30.67 -2.34 -14.02
CA GLN A 128 30.32 -0.97 -13.67
C GLN A 128 29.01 -0.53 -14.34
N LYS A 129 28.86 -0.79 -15.65
CA LYS A 129 27.63 -0.48 -16.39
C LYS A 129 26.42 -1.19 -15.81
N PHE A 130 26.56 -2.46 -15.45
CA PHE A 130 25.50 -3.26 -14.86
C PHE A 130 25.05 -2.68 -13.51
N ILE A 131 25.99 -2.34 -12.62
CA ILE A 131 25.68 -1.74 -11.31
C ILE A 131 25.08 -0.34 -11.47
N LYS A 132 25.56 0.49 -12.39
CA LYS A 132 24.96 1.79 -12.71
C LYS A 132 23.48 1.67 -13.05
N TYR A 133 23.09 0.69 -13.88
CA TYR A 133 21.69 0.49 -14.23
C TYR A 133 20.84 -0.06 -13.07
N ILE A 134 21.42 -0.86 -12.17
CA ILE A 134 20.75 -1.30 -10.94
C ILE A 134 20.48 -0.11 -10.04
N LEU A 135 21.47 0.75 -9.80
CA LEU A 135 21.30 1.96 -8.99
C LEU A 135 20.28 2.93 -9.60
N ALA A 136 20.32 3.09 -10.92
CA ALA A 136 19.33 3.91 -11.64
C ALA A 136 17.90 3.33 -11.52
N PHE A 137 17.76 2.01 -11.56
CA PHE A 137 16.49 1.33 -11.32
C PHE A 137 16.01 1.55 -9.89
N PHE A 138 16.86 1.39 -8.88
CA PHE A 138 16.50 1.64 -7.49
C PHE A 138 16.05 3.09 -7.28
N ALA A 139 16.87 4.05 -7.66
CA ALA A 139 16.58 5.48 -7.47
C ALA A 139 15.25 5.92 -8.12
N GLY A 140 14.91 5.38 -9.30
CA GLY A 140 13.67 5.71 -9.97
C GLY A 140 12.45 4.94 -9.42
N SER A 141 12.65 3.67 -9.06
CA SER A 141 11.55 2.81 -8.59
C SER A 141 11.08 3.16 -7.19
N ASP A 142 12.00 3.49 -6.27
CA ASP A 142 11.64 3.91 -4.90
C ASP A 142 10.88 5.24 -4.91
N GLY A 143 11.17 6.13 -5.86
CA GLY A 143 10.36 7.33 -6.06
C GLY A 143 8.90 7.01 -6.44
N ILE A 144 8.68 6.01 -7.30
CA ILE A 144 7.33 5.54 -7.67
C ILE A 144 6.65 4.86 -6.46
N VAL A 145 7.37 4.06 -5.69
CA VAL A 145 6.88 3.43 -4.46
C VAL A 145 6.46 4.48 -3.45
N PHE A 146 7.32 5.47 -3.19
CA PHE A 146 7.04 6.59 -2.28
C PHE A 146 5.77 7.36 -2.68
N GLU A 147 5.62 7.71 -3.96
CA GLU A 147 4.43 8.38 -4.49
C GLU A 147 3.16 7.53 -4.29
N ASN A 148 3.23 6.22 -4.54
CA ASN A 148 2.09 5.33 -4.38
C ASN A 148 1.67 5.19 -2.91
N ILE A 149 2.64 5.08 -1.99
CA ILE A 149 2.34 5.03 -0.56
C ILE A 149 1.60 6.30 -0.12
N ASN A 150 2.13 7.48 -0.46
CA ASN A 150 1.60 8.74 0.05
C ASN A 150 0.27 9.14 -0.61
N ASN A 151 0.16 9.01 -1.92
CA ASN A 151 -1.01 9.50 -2.66
C ASN A 151 -2.17 8.50 -2.67
N ASN A 152 -1.91 7.22 -2.39
CA ASN A 152 -2.90 6.16 -2.38
C ASN A 152 -3.04 5.53 -0.99
N PHE A 153 -2.15 4.62 -0.61
CA PHE A 153 -2.34 3.78 0.58
C PHE A 153 -2.43 4.57 1.89
N ALA A 154 -1.53 5.52 2.14
CA ALA A 154 -1.56 6.31 3.36
C ALA A 154 -2.75 7.28 3.43
N ASP A 155 -3.26 7.73 2.27
CA ASP A 155 -4.43 8.60 2.18
C ASP A 155 -5.73 7.81 2.40
N GLU A 156 -5.88 6.69 1.72
CA GLU A 156 -7.11 5.89 1.68
C GLU A 156 -7.34 5.10 2.98
N VAL A 157 -6.30 4.52 3.56
CA VAL A 157 -6.41 3.64 4.74
C VAL A 157 -6.90 4.41 5.97
N GLN A 158 -7.89 3.82 6.65
CA GLN A 158 -8.53 4.46 7.81
C GLN A 158 -8.08 3.88 9.17
N ILE A 159 -7.47 2.69 9.17
CA ILE A 159 -7.00 2.02 10.39
C ILE A 159 -5.70 2.66 10.86
N SER A 160 -5.66 3.17 12.10
CA SER A 160 -4.54 3.94 12.65
C SER A 160 -3.23 3.16 12.71
N GLU A 161 -3.27 1.86 13.03
CA GLU A 161 -2.12 0.98 13.06
C GLU A 161 -1.49 0.81 11.67
N ALA A 162 -2.32 0.57 10.65
CA ALA A 162 -1.87 0.48 9.27
C ALA A 162 -1.34 1.82 8.74
N ARG A 163 -1.98 2.93 9.09
CA ARG A 163 -1.49 4.29 8.77
C ARG A 163 -0.11 4.56 9.37
N SER A 164 0.12 4.12 10.61
CA SER A 164 1.43 4.24 11.27
C SER A 164 2.50 3.45 10.52
N PHE A 165 2.16 2.26 10.02
CA PHE A 165 3.06 1.45 9.21
C PHE A 165 3.40 2.14 7.90
N TYR A 166 2.42 2.62 7.13
CA TYR A 166 2.65 3.31 5.87
C TYR A 166 3.43 4.62 6.04
N ALA A 167 3.19 5.37 7.13
CA ALA A 167 3.96 6.55 7.43
C ALA A 167 5.46 6.23 7.68
N TYR A 168 5.75 5.12 8.37
CA TYR A 168 7.11 4.66 8.56
C TYR A 168 7.72 4.16 7.25
N GLN A 169 6.98 3.38 6.46
CA GLN A 169 7.44 2.90 5.15
C GLN A 169 7.78 4.08 4.24
N SER A 170 6.91 5.09 4.18
CA SER A 170 7.18 6.33 3.42
C SER A 170 8.47 7.02 3.87
N HIS A 171 8.73 7.11 5.18
CA HIS A 171 10.00 7.62 5.69
C HIS A 171 11.18 6.76 5.22
N ASN A 172 11.05 5.44 5.27
CA ASN A 172 12.10 4.52 4.85
C ASN A 172 12.44 4.65 3.36
N GLU A 173 11.43 4.84 2.49
CA GLU A 173 11.65 5.09 1.06
C GLU A 173 12.41 6.40 0.80
N MET A 174 12.23 7.41 1.63
CA MET A 174 13.06 8.63 1.55
C MET A 174 14.52 8.36 1.88
N VAL A 175 14.79 7.54 2.92
CA VAL A 175 16.17 7.13 3.28
C VAL A 175 16.81 6.30 2.15
N HIS A 176 16.04 5.40 1.53
CA HIS A 176 16.49 4.62 0.35
C HIS A 176 16.84 5.56 -0.82
N GLY A 177 15.94 6.45 -1.20
CA GLY A 177 16.13 7.39 -2.31
C GLY A 177 17.35 8.29 -2.12
N GLU A 178 17.56 8.80 -0.88
CA GLU A 178 18.76 9.54 -0.52
C GLU A 178 20.02 8.69 -0.68
N THR A 179 19.98 7.46 -0.19
CA THR A 179 21.12 6.52 -0.24
C THR A 179 21.52 6.21 -1.69
N TYR A 180 20.55 5.84 -2.54
CA TYR A 180 20.85 5.58 -3.96
C TYR A 180 21.35 6.81 -4.70
N SER A 181 20.87 7.97 -4.37
CA SER A 181 21.37 9.24 -4.91
C SER A 181 22.81 9.48 -4.50
N LYS A 182 23.17 9.25 -3.23
CA LYS A 182 24.54 9.32 -2.72
C LYS A 182 25.46 8.29 -3.40
N LEU A 183 25.00 7.06 -3.62
CA LEU A 183 25.76 6.02 -4.32
C LEU A 183 26.05 6.41 -5.77
N ILE A 184 25.05 6.90 -6.51
CA ILE A 184 25.23 7.39 -7.89
C ILE A 184 26.21 8.58 -7.89
N ASP A 185 26.07 9.54 -6.99
CA ASP A 185 26.98 10.68 -6.91
C ASP A 185 28.42 10.27 -6.57
N LYS A 186 28.58 9.24 -5.72
CA LYS A 186 29.87 8.75 -5.28
C LYS A 186 30.62 8.03 -6.39
N TYR A 187 29.96 7.11 -7.12
CA TYR A 187 30.61 6.25 -8.10
C TYR A 187 30.73 6.87 -9.49
N ILE A 188 29.75 7.69 -9.89
CA ILE A 188 29.72 8.30 -11.22
C ILE A 188 30.15 9.75 -11.13
N LYS A 189 31.23 10.13 -11.86
CA LYS A 189 31.76 11.48 -11.82
C LYS A 189 31.31 12.34 -12.99
N ASP A 190 30.99 11.72 -14.12
CA ASP A 190 30.48 12.43 -15.29
C ASP A 190 29.06 12.95 -15.06
N GLY A 191 28.85 14.26 -15.22
CA GLY A 191 27.57 14.90 -14.95
C GLY A 191 26.50 14.55 -15.97
N ALA A 192 26.87 14.29 -17.23
CA ALA A 192 25.92 13.91 -18.26
C ALA A 192 25.43 12.48 -18.04
N GLU A 193 26.34 11.56 -17.66
CA GLU A 193 26.01 10.20 -17.29
C GLU A 193 25.09 10.14 -16.05
N LYS A 194 25.38 10.95 -15.01
CA LYS A 194 24.50 11.06 -13.83
C LYS A 194 23.08 11.46 -14.23
N LYS A 195 22.95 12.50 -15.03
CA LYS A 195 21.65 12.97 -15.49
C LYS A 195 20.90 11.85 -16.23
N GLN A 196 21.57 11.14 -17.13
CA GLN A 196 20.99 10.02 -17.85
C GLN A 196 20.52 8.90 -16.93
N LEU A 197 21.25 8.60 -15.86
CA LEU A 197 20.88 7.57 -14.88
C LEU A 197 19.66 8.00 -14.04
N PHE A 198 19.57 9.26 -13.64
CA PHE A 198 18.37 9.76 -12.94
C PHE A 198 17.13 9.82 -13.86
N GLU A 199 17.32 9.90 -15.17
CA GLU A 199 16.23 9.85 -16.15
C GLU A 199 15.96 8.41 -16.67
N ALA A 200 16.56 7.38 -16.05
CA ALA A 200 16.52 6.00 -16.53
C ALA A 200 15.11 5.39 -16.60
N ILE A 201 14.18 5.85 -15.78
CA ILE A 201 12.76 5.44 -15.87
C ILE A 201 12.10 5.83 -17.21
N GLN A 202 12.68 6.75 -17.96
CA GLN A 202 12.20 7.21 -19.27
C GLN A 202 13.12 6.79 -20.41
N THR A 203 14.38 6.49 -20.13
CA THR A 203 15.43 6.32 -21.16
C THR A 203 15.97 4.89 -21.27
N VAL A 204 15.78 4.07 -20.23
CA VAL A 204 16.23 2.68 -20.20
C VAL A 204 15.05 1.72 -20.36
N PRO A 205 14.89 1.02 -21.51
CA PRO A 205 13.65 0.30 -21.83
C PRO A 205 13.21 -0.76 -20.82
N CYS A 206 14.14 -1.43 -20.13
CA CYS A 206 13.77 -2.42 -19.12
C CYS A 206 13.28 -1.75 -17.81
N ILE A 207 13.82 -0.59 -17.46
CA ILE A 207 13.39 0.20 -16.30
C ILE A 207 12.06 0.87 -16.60
N GLU A 208 11.93 1.49 -17.77
CA GLU A 208 10.71 2.11 -18.27
C GLU A 208 9.50 1.17 -18.23
N ARG A 209 9.67 -0.07 -18.70
CA ARG A 209 8.59 -1.07 -18.67
C ARG A 209 8.14 -1.41 -17.25
N LYS A 210 9.05 -1.52 -16.29
CA LYS A 210 8.72 -1.76 -14.89
C LYS A 210 8.00 -0.54 -14.28
N ALA A 211 8.53 0.66 -14.53
CA ALA A 211 7.93 1.92 -14.08
C ALA A 211 6.50 2.09 -14.61
N ASN A 212 6.30 1.91 -15.92
CA ASN A 212 4.98 2.01 -16.54
C ASN A 212 4.01 0.95 -16.01
N TRP A 213 4.49 -0.26 -15.70
CA TRP A 213 3.65 -1.28 -15.07
C TRP A 213 3.23 -0.87 -13.67
N ALA A 214 4.13 -0.32 -12.84
CA ALA A 214 3.82 0.14 -11.50
C ALA A 214 2.82 1.32 -11.53
N LEU A 215 3.08 2.33 -12.37
CA LEU A 215 2.26 3.53 -12.48
C LEU A 215 0.81 3.26 -12.91
N LYS A 216 0.55 2.23 -13.72
CA LYS A 216 -0.84 1.90 -14.10
C LYS A 216 -1.72 1.48 -12.91
N TRP A 217 -1.11 1.05 -11.80
CA TRP A 217 -1.80 0.63 -10.58
C TRP A 217 -2.06 1.78 -9.60
N PHE A 218 -1.70 3.02 -9.96
CA PHE A 218 -2.07 4.22 -9.19
C PHE A 218 -3.55 4.60 -9.37
N ASN A 219 -4.21 4.03 -10.35
CA ASN A 219 -5.61 4.32 -10.63
C ASN A 219 -6.51 3.81 -9.50
N LYS A 220 -7.16 4.74 -8.80
CA LYS A 220 -8.07 4.48 -7.68
C LYS A 220 -9.41 3.84 -8.10
N ASP A 221 -9.72 3.78 -9.40
CA ASP A 221 -10.91 3.08 -9.91
C ASP A 221 -10.79 1.55 -9.78
N ARG A 222 -9.56 1.05 -9.52
CA ARG A 222 -9.34 -0.37 -9.26
C ARG A 222 -9.52 -0.69 -7.78
N PRO A 223 -10.01 -1.91 -7.43
CA PRO A 223 -10.12 -2.35 -6.06
C PRO A 223 -8.83 -2.19 -5.28
N PHE A 224 -8.94 -1.81 -4.01
CA PHE A 224 -7.78 -1.61 -3.13
C PHE A 224 -6.92 -2.86 -3.04
N ALA A 225 -7.53 -4.05 -2.88
CA ALA A 225 -6.83 -5.32 -2.78
C ALA A 225 -5.99 -5.63 -4.03
N GLU A 226 -6.48 -5.34 -5.24
CA GLU A 226 -5.71 -5.51 -6.49
C GLU A 226 -4.49 -4.57 -6.51
N ARG A 227 -4.67 -3.32 -6.12
CA ARG A 227 -3.60 -2.32 -6.07
C ARG A 227 -2.54 -2.69 -5.03
N LEU A 228 -2.97 -3.19 -3.88
CA LEU A 228 -2.07 -3.66 -2.82
C LEU A 228 -1.27 -4.88 -3.27
N LEU A 229 -1.90 -5.83 -3.96
CA LEU A 229 -1.21 -7.00 -4.53
C LEU A 229 -0.19 -6.57 -5.60
N ALA A 230 -0.56 -5.63 -6.46
CA ALA A 230 0.36 -5.09 -7.46
C ALA A 230 1.55 -4.37 -6.81
N PHE A 231 1.30 -3.61 -5.74
CA PHE A 231 2.35 -2.98 -4.95
C PHE A 231 3.31 -4.02 -4.34
N ALA A 232 2.78 -5.11 -3.76
CA ALA A 232 3.60 -6.22 -3.26
C ALA A 232 4.43 -6.90 -4.38
N CYS A 233 3.93 -6.95 -5.62
CA CYS A 233 4.71 -7.43 -6.76
C CYS A 233 5.87 -6.47 -7.12
N VAL A 234 5.67 -5.17 -7.03
CA VAL A 234 6.76 -4.18 -7.23
C VAL A 234 7.83 -4.40 -6.17
N GLU A 235 7.46 -4.38 -4.91
CA GLU A 235 8.38 -4.51 -3.77
C GLU A 235 9.10 -5.86 -3.71
N GLY A 236 8.36 -6.95 -3.89
CA GLY A 236 8.91 -8.30 -3.72
C GLY A 236 9.54 -8.90 -4.97
N ILE A 237 9.01 -8.62 -6.17
CA ILE A 237 9.45 -9.27 -7.41
C ILE A 237 10.39 -8.39 -8.22
N PHE A 238 10.04 -7.11 -8.44
CA PHE A 238 10.81 -6.25 -9.35
C PHE A 238 12.21 -5.94 -8.83
N PHE A 239 12.37 -5.86 -7.52
CA PHE A 239 13.65 -5.60 -6.87
C PHE A 239 14.52 -6.84 -6.69
N SER A 240 13.94 -8.05 -6.59
CA SER A 240 14.64 -9.27 -6.20
C SER A 240 15.86 -9.60 -7.07
N GLY A 241 15.74 -9.46 -8.39
CA GLY A 241 16.84 -9.69 -9.31
C GLY A 241 17.99 -8.69 -9.16
N SER A 242 17.66 -7.44 -8.84
CA SER A 242 18.64 -6.38 -8.61
C SER A 242 19.37 -6.59 -7.28
N PHE A 243 18.68 -6.97 -6.22
CA PHE A 243 19.32 -7.36 -4.96
C PHE A 243 20.20 -8.60 -5.12
N CYS A 244 19.80 -9.58 -5.94
CA CYS A 244 20.64 -10.73 -6.24
C CYS A 244 21.99 -10.31 -6.86
N ALA A 245 21.98 -9.31 -7.74
CA ALA A 245 23.21 -8.77 -8.34
C ALA A 245 24.09 -8.05 -7.30
N ILE A 246 23.50 -7.30 -6.36
CA ILE A 246 24.26 -6.69 -5.25
C ILE A 246 24.85 -7.79 -4.34
N PHE A 247 24.08 -8.82 -3.98
CA PHE A 247 24.61 -9.95 -3.22
C PHE A 247 25.72 -10.73 -3.94
N TRP A 248 25.75 -10.71 -5.26
CA TRP A 248 26.87 -11.25 -6.02
C TRP A 248 28.18 -10.47 -5.78
N LEU A 249 28.13 -9.12 -5.69
CA LEU A 249 29.27 -8.31 -5.27
C LEU A 249 29.69 -8.63 -3.83
N LYS A 250 28.73 -8.70 -2.91
CA LYS A 250 28.98 -9.09 -1.51
C LYS A 250 29.68 -10.43 -1.40
N LYS A 251 29.27 -11.44 -2.19
CA LYS A 251 29.91 -12.76 -2.22
C LYS A 251 31.36 -12.69 -2.70
N ARG A 252 31.72 -11.70 -3.51
CA ARG A 252 33.10 -11.44 -3.97
C ARG A 252 33.91 -10.61 -2.96
N GLY A 253 33.32 -10.14 -1.88
CA GLY A 253 33.96 -9.28 -0.89
C GLY A 253 34.20 -7.86 -1.38
N LEU A 254 33.42 -7.38 -2.37
CA LEU A 254 33.55 -6.07 -2.98
C LEU A 254 32.43 -5.13 -2.56
N MET A 255 32.73 -3.83 -2.50
CA MET A 255 31.79 -2.73 -2.29
C MET A 255 30.92 -2.92 -1.02
N PRO A 256 31.53 -3.00 0.16
CA PRO A 256 30.81 -3.28 1.41
C PRO A 256 29.77 -2.23 1.78
N GLY A 257 29.94 -0.99 1.34
CA GLY A 257 28.97 0.09 1.58
C GLY A 257 27.75 -0.01 0.69
N LEU A 258 27.87 -0.57 -0.53
CA LEU A 258 26.73 -0.89 -1.41
C LEU A 258 26.01 -2.15 -0.94
N CYS A 259 26.68 -3.11 -0.29
CA CYS A 259 26.21 -4.44 0.07
C CYS A 259 25.80 -4.55 1.53
#